data_2bc912e7114953ef7904957b2812c19c
#
_entry.id   2bc912e7114953ef7904957b2812c19c
#
_cell.length_a   1.000
_cell.length_b   1.000
_cell.length_c   1.000
_cell.angle_alpha   90.00
_cell.angle_beta   90.00
_cell.angle_gamma   90.00
#
_symmetry.space_group_name_H-M   'P 1'
#
loop_
_entity.id
_entity.type
_entity.pdbx_description
1 polymer ?
#
loop_
_entity_poly.entity_id
_entity_poly.type
_entity_poly.pdbx_seq_one_letter_code
_entity_poly.pdbx_strand_id
1 'polypeptide(L)'
;MARQYNYGYEHKAKLAARKAVKEKEKEIEKLRKKLDNRTQKLKLKKDSIAKVQQAEQQKQSDKKGTVLDGKEYNALPESVKTLLKEEQQRIVFKPNEGPQTDFLAAGEQDVLYGGSAGGGKSYAMLVDPLRYMHIREHRALLLRKSMPELRELIDKSRELYPKAFAGAKFREVEKIWRFPSGASLEFGYLDRDADVYRYQGQSYTWIGIDELTQYPTEFPLQYLQSRLRTTNNAIQCYIRCTANPGGVGGHWVKKRYLDPSPPNESFQGQDKITRRFIPARLEDNPFLSADGKYEQMLMSLPPTQRKQLLEGNWDVAEGAAFTEFDYDTHCVDPFELPKHWERVKGIDYGYAAESAVIWGAIDPSDETLIIYRELYQKGLTGEDLATRIFEFEKEDRLSVNGVLDWAAWARTGSTGPTVGEVLSRAGHKLRRADKNRIQGKIQIHERLKITDKGRPKMQIFKSCPNLIREIQSIPLDPNKPEDVDTKASDHAYDALRYLIMSRPKARTAWEDMRETKRFTPSDPIFGY
;
A
#
# COMPACT_ATOMS: atom_id res chain seq x y z
N MET A 1 -67.42 -48.15 -31.63
CA MET A 1 -67.47 -46.66 -31.81
C MET A 1 -66.31 -45.91 -31.23
N ALA A 2 -65.41 -46.41 -30.38
CA ALA A 2 -64.29 -45.64 -29.76
C ALA A 2 -63.02 -45.48 -30.67
N ARG A 3 -62.87 -46.33 -31.72
CA ARG A 3 -61.64 -46.21 -32.61
C ARG A 3 -61.78 -45.16 -33.70
N GLN A 4 -62.93 -44.67 -34.08
CA GLN A 4 -63.08 -43.61 -35.10
C GLN A 4 -62.95 -42.22 -34.55
N TYR A 5 -63.13 -41.96 -33.24
CA TYR A 5 -62.95 -40.62 -32.62
C TYR A 5 -61.52 -40.26 -32.42
N ASN A 6 -60.59 -41.20 -32.27
CA ASN A 6 -59.17 -40.93 -32.02
C ASN A 6 -58.42 -40.50 -33.30
N TYR A 7 -58.84 -40.98 -34.48
CA TYR A 7 -58.18 -40.64 -35.77
C TYR A 7 -58.39 -39.18 -36.18
N GLY A 8 -59.49 -38.56 -35.83
CA GLY A 8 -59.83 -37.18 -36.15
C GLY A 8 -59.05 -36.18 -35.32
N TYR A 9 -58.74 -36.54 -34.06
CA TYR A 9 -57.97 -35.64 -33.13
C TYR A 9 -56.48 -35.67 -33.45
N GLU A 10 -55.87 -36.81 -33.75
CA GLU A 10 -54.47 -36.92 -34.17
C GLU A 10 -54.20 -36.23 -35.52
N HIS A 11 -55.16 -36.29 -36.45
CA HIS A 11 -55.02 -35.65 -37.76
C HIS A 11 -55.08 -34.13 -37.62
N LYS A 12 -55.97 -33.57 -36.80
CA LYS A 12 -56.01 -32.12 -36.48
C LYS A 12 -54.79 -31.65 -35.74
N ALA A 13 -54.28 -32.43 -34.77
CA ALA A 13 -53.03 -32.08 -34.04
C ALA A 13 -51.79 -32.08 -34.97
N LYS A 14 -51.64 -33.04 -35.85
CA LYS A 14 -50.59 -33.09 -36.88
C LYS A 14 -50.67 -31.93 -37.86
N LEU A 15 -51.87 -31.49 -38.22
CA LEU A 15 -52.05 -30.33 -39.14
C LEU A 15 -51.71 -29.00 -38.44
N ALA A 16 -52.10 -28.85 -37.17
CA ALA A 16 -51.75 -27.69 -36.37
C ALA A 16 -50.23 -27.62 -36.12
N ALA A 17 -49.59 -28.76 -35.82
CA ALA A 17 -48.12 -28.84 -35.67
C ALA A 17 -47.39 -28.46 -36.97
N ARG A 18 -47.88 -28.92 -38.14
CA ARG A 18 -47.29 -28.54 -39.44
C ARG A 18 -47.44 -27.04 -39.75
N LYS A 19 -48.59 -26.42 -39.38
CA LYS A 19 -48.76 -24.94 -39.53
C LYS A 19 -47.79 -24.16 -38.62
N ALA A 20 -47.64 -24.59 -37.34
CA ALA A 20 -46.71 -23.95 -36.41
C ALA A 20 -45.23 -24.08 -36.84
N VAL A 21 -44.86 -25.23 -37.43
CA VAL A 21 -43.51 -25.42 -37.99
C VAL A 21 -43.29 -24.48 -39.18
N LYS A 22 -44.25 -24.35 -40.13
CA LYS A 22 -44.13 -23.42 -41.24
C LYS A 22 -44.06 -21.92 -40.84
N GLU A 23 -44.78 -21.54 -39.79
CA GLU A 23 -44.66 -20.18 -39.23
C GLU A 23 -43.31 -19.93 -38.61
N LYS A 24 -42.77 -20.87 -37.83
CA LYS A 24 -41.42 -20.78 -37.28
C LYS A 24 -40.33 -20.76 -38.35
N GLU A 25 -40.47 -21.55 -39.42
CA GLU A 25 -39.56 -21.50 -40.59
C GLU A 25 -39.53 -20.13 -41.24
N LYS A 26 -40.68 -19.48 -41.41
CA LYS A 26 -40.75 -18.10 -41.94
C LYS A 26 -40.11 -17.07 -41.00
N GLU A 27 -40.22 -17.25 -39.70
CA GLU A 27 -39.62 -16.37 -38.72
C GLU A 27 -38.11 -16.57 -38.68
N ILE A 28 -37.60 -17.78 -38.76
CA ILE A 28 -36.18 -18.11 -38.88
C ILE A 28 -35.59 -17.51 -40.18
N GLU A 29 -36.31 -17.60 -41.27
CA GLU A 29 -35.82 -16.99 -42.53
C GLU A 29 -35.74 -15.46 -42.45
N LYS A 30 -36.72 -14.80 -41.79
CA LYS A 30 -36.66 -13.36 -41.51
C LYS A 30 -35.48 -12.99 -40.61
N LEU A 31 -35.19 -13.80 -39.61
CA LEU A 31 -34.04 -13.59 -38.69
C LEU A 31 -32.71 -13.82 -39.40
N ARG A 32 -32.61 -14.82 -40.32
CA ARG A 32 -31.43 -15.05 -41.14
C ARG A 32 -31.14 -13.85 -42.04
N LYS A 33 -32.13 -13.31 -42.73
CA LYS A 33 -31.98 -12.11 -43.59
C LYS A 33 -31.55 -10.87 -42.79
N LYS A 34 -32.06 -10.71 -41.56
CA LYS A 34 -31.59 -9.66 -40.65
C LYS A 34 -30.16 -9.86 -40.21
N LEU A 35 -29.75 -11.12 -39.93
CA LEU A 35 -28.39 -11.45 -39.55
C LEU A 35 -27.41 -11.26 -40.68
N ASP A 36 -27.75 -11.67 -41.92
CA ASP A 36 -26.89 -11.47 -43.09
C ASP A 36 -26.68 -10.00 -43.41
N ASN A 37 -27.73 -9.18 -43.31
CA ASN A 37 -27.61 -7.72 -43.45
C ASN A 37 -26.73 -7.08 -42.38
N ARG A 38 -26.79 -7.61 -41.15
CA ARG A 38 -25.95 -7.13 -40.03
C ARG A 38 -24.50 -7.56 -40.19
N THR A 39 -24.27 -8.78 -40.68
CA THR A 39 -22.94 -9.34 -40.98
C THR A 39 -22.28 -8.59 -42.14
N GLN A 40 -23.04 -8.24 -43.19
CA GLN A 40 -22.56 -7.44 -44.31
C GLN A 40 -22.18 -6.01 -43.88
N LYS A 41 -22.99 -5.38 -43.02
CA LYS A 41 -22.66 -4.06 -42.43
C LYS A 41 -21.42 -4.13 -41.53
N LEU A 42 -21.24 -5.22 -40.78
CA LEU A 42 -20.04 -5.43 -39.94
C LEU A 42 -18.79 -5.68 -40.79
N LYS A 43 -18.91 -6.38 -41.92
CA LYS A 43 -17.80 -6.60 -42.85
C LYS A 43 -17.34 -5.30 -43.52
N LEU A 44 -18.27 -4.48 -43.98
CA LEU A 44 -18.00 -3.14 -44.53
C LEU A 44 -17.34 -2.22 -43.46
N LYS A 45 -17.77 -2.31 -42.18
CA LYS A 45 -17.15 -1.58 -41.08
C LYS A 45 -15.73 -2.07 -40.80
N LYS A 46 -15.48 -3.38 -40.81
CA LYS A 46 -14.14 -3.96 -40.61
C LYS A 46 -13.18 -3.54 -41.71
N ASP A 47 -13.64 -3.56 -42.98
CA ASP A 47 -12.81 -3.15 -44.12
C ASP A 47 -12.49 -1.65 -44.08
N SER A 48 -13.42 -0.82 -43.59
CA SER A 48 -13.17 0.61 -43.38
C SER A 48 -12.17 0.86 -42.22
N ILE A 49 -12.29 0.13 -41.11
CA ILE A 49 -11.36 0.21 -39.97
C ILE A 49 -9.97 -0.30 -40.39
N ALA A 50 -9.88 -1.39 -41.16
CA ALA A 50 -8.60 -1.89 -41.68
C ALA A 50 -7.90 -0.89 -42.61
N LYS A 51 -8.64 -0.18 -43.44
CA LYS A 51 -8.10 0.91 -44.31
C LYS A 51 -7.62 2.10 -43.48
N VAL A 52 -8.31 2.46 -42.41
CA VAL A 52 -7.87 3.52 -41.48
C VAL A 52 -6.64 3.10 -40.73
N GLN A 53 -6.61 1.85 -40.20
CA GLN A 53 -5.45 1.29 -39.49
C GLN A 53 -4.22 1.14 -40.40
N GLN A 54 -4.39 0.78 -41.67
CA GLN A 54 -3.28 0.76 -42.64
C GLN A 54 -2.77 2.18 -42.98
N ALA A 55 -3.66 3.15 -43.06
CA ALA A 55 -3.27 4.56 -43.26
C ALA A 55 -2.57 5.13 -42.00
N GLU A 56 -2.98 4.70 -40.82
CA GLU A 56 -2.32 5.06 -39.54
C GLU A 56 -0.96 4.34 -39.37
N GLN A 57 -0.85 3.06 -39.74
CA GLN A 57 0.42 2.34 -39.71
C GLN A 57 1.45 2.88 -40.69
N GLN A 58 1.04 3.34 -41.87
CA GLN A 58 1.93 4.03 -42.80
C GLN A 58 2.35 5.43 -42.31
N LYS A 59 1.54 6.10 -41.50
CA LYS A 59 1.89 7.38 -40.84
C LYS A 59 2.66 7.24 -39.52
N GLN A 60 2.58 6.08 -38.86
CA GLN A 60 3.31 5.81 -37.60
C GLN A 60 4.80 5.51 -37.82
N SER A 61 5.25 5.22 -39.05
CA SER A 61 6.70 5.12 -39.35
C SER A 61 7.42 6.48 -39.31
N ASP A 62 6.72 7.61 -39.32
CA ASP A 62 7.35 8.93 -39.45
C ASP A 62 7.00 10.04 -38.47
N LYS A 63 6.14 9.84 -37.45
CA LYS A 63 5.99 10.87 -36.39
C LYS A 63 5.22 10.36 -35.15
N LYS A 64 5.77 10.67 -33.96
CA LYS A 64 5.11 10.69 -32.63
C LYS A 64 3.72 11.35 -32.70
N GLY A 65 2.75 10.75 -31.98
CA GLY A 65 1.33 11.06 -31.97
C GLY A 65 0.97 12.51 -32.21
N THR A 66 0.30 12.77 -33.32
CA THR A 66 -0.31 14.06 -33.65
C THR A 66 -1.81 13.94 -33.44
N VAL A 67 -2.34 14.74 -32.52
CA VAL A 67 -3.76 15.13 -32.53
C VAL A 67 -4.01 15.74 -33.90
N LEU A 68 -4.97 15.20 -34.66
CA LEU A 68 -5.41 15.78 -35.94
C LEU A 68 -5.69 17.27 -35.74
N ASP A 69 -5.01 18.13 -36.48
CA ASP A 69 -5.33 19.54 -36.42
C ASP A 69 -6.73 19.78 -37.05
N GLY A 70 -7.34 20.91 -36.72
CA GLY A 70 -8.70 21.22 -37.21
C GLY A 70 -8.83 21.22 -38.73
N LYS A 71 -7.74 21.38 -39.51
CA LYS A 71 -7.71 21.33 -40.96
C LYS A 71 -7.72 19.90 -41.48
N GLU A 72 -6.96 19.01 -40.84
CA GLU A 72 -6.94 17.57 -41.15
C GLU A 72 -8.29 16.91 -40.87
N TYR A 73 -8.93 17.26 -39.75
CA TYR A 73 -10.27 16.79 -39.41
C TYR A 73 -11.31 17.26 -40.44
N ASN A 74 -11.24 18.52 -40.88
CA ASN A 74 -12.15 19.07 -41.87
C ASN A 74 -11.97 18.45 -43.26
N ALA A 75 -10.83 17.93 -43.61
CA ALA A 75 -10.53 17.24 -44.85
C ALA A 75 -11.05 15.80 -44.94
N LEU A 76 -11.51 15.21 -43.81
CA LEU A 76 -12.05 13.86 -43.80
C LEU A 76 -13.42 13.78 -44.47
N PRO A 77 -13.76 12.68 -45.19
CA PRO A 77 -15.11 12.43 -45.70
C PRO A 77 -16.17 12.48 -44.58
N GLU A 78 -17.35 13.02 -44.87
CA GLU A 78 -18.44 13.15 -43.88
C GLU A 78 -18.83 11.79 -43.24
N SER A 79 -18.77 10.70 -44.01
CA SER A 79 -18.96 9.34 -43.46
C SER A 79 -17.94 8.95 -42.38
N VAL A 80 -16.69 9.39 -42.51
CA VAL A 80 -15.63 9.14 -41.54
C VAL A 80 -15.80 10.05 -40.32
N LYS A 81 -16.16 11.32 -40.51
CA LYS A 81 -16.48 12.25 -39.42
C LYS A 81 -17.68 11.78 -38.61
N THR A 82 -18.71 11.24 -39.26
CA THR A 82 -19.89 10.68 -38.58
C THR A 82 -19.52 9.44 -37.79
N LEU A 83 -18.69 8.53 -38.32
CA LEU A 83 -18.19 7.36 -37.61
C LEU A 83 -17.31 7.75 -36.41
N LEU A 84 -16.42 8.73 -36.59
CA LEU A 84 -15.58 9.23 -35.46
C LEU A 84 -16.44 9.89 -34.38
N LYS A 85 -17.47 10.66 -34.74
CA LYS A 85 -18.44 11.21 -33.76
C LYS A 85 -19.25 10.12 -33.06
N GLU A 86 -19.73 9.10 -33.79
CA GLU A 86 -20.45 7.96 -33.21
C GLU A 86 -19.56 7.11 -32.28
N GLU A 87 -18.28 6.93 -32.61
CA GLU A 87 -17.31 6.27 -31.74
C GLU A 87 -16.98 7.10 -30.50
N GLN A 88 -16.76 8.42 -30.66
CA GLN A 88 -16.56 9.32 -29.52
C GLN A 88 -17.77 9.35 -28.58
N GLN A 89 -18.98 9.28 -29.09
CA GLN A 89 -20.22 9.19 -28.29
C GLN A 89 -20.39 7.84 -27.58
N ARG A 90 -19.68 6.78 -28.00
CA ARG A 90 -19.69 5.45 -27.37
C ARG A 90 -18.63 5.28 -26.31
N ILE A 91 -17.61 6.15 -26.28
CA ILE A 91 -16.56 6.09 -25.25
C ILE A 91 -17.13 6.68 -23.97
N VAL A 92 -17.49 5.80 -23.04
CA VAL A 92 -17.99 6.19 -21.71
C VAL A 92 -16.85 6.60 -20.79
N PHE A 93 -15.66 6.01 -20.99
CA PHE A 93 -14.45 6.28 -20.21
C PHE A 93 -13.22 6.14 -21.11
N LYS A 94 -12.31 7.08 -21.00
CA LYS A 94 -10.96 7.02 -21.58
C LYS A 94 -9.95 7.18 -20.44
N PRO A 95 -9.07 6.21 -20.20
CA PRO A 95 -8.03 6.35 -19.17
C PRO A 95 -7.05 7.46 -19.57
N ASN A 96 -6.44 8.08 -18.55
CA ASN A 96 -5.30 8.94 -18.76
C ASN A 96 -4.12 8.08 -19.26
N GLU A 97 -3.31 8.66 -20.15
CA GLU A 97 -2.12 7.99 -20.65
C GLU A 97 -1.10 7.77 -19.52
N GLY A 98 -0.33 6.68 -19.61
CA GLY A 98 0.65 6.31 -18.60
C GLY A 98 0.07 5.45 -17.46
N PRO A 99 0.32 5.78 -16.18
CA PRO A 99 0.06 4.87 -15.05
C PRO A 99 -1.38 4.37 -14.92
N GLN A 100 -2.38 5.20 -15.25
CA GLN A 100 -3.78 4.76 -15.20
C GLN A 100 -4.09 3.73 -16.29
N THR A 101 -3.54 3.92 -17.49
CA THR A 101 -3.64 2.94 -18.59
C THR A 101 -2.90 1.65 -18.23
N ASP A 102 -1.70 1.75 -17.65
CA ASP A 102 -0.90 0.60 -17.22
C ASP A 102 -1.61 -0.22 -16.15
N PHE A 103 -2.26 0.44 -15.18
CA PHE A 103 -3.07 -0.22 -14.17
C PHE A 103 -4.24 -1.00 -14.77
N LEU A 104 -4.99 -0.37 -15.67
CA LEU A 104 -6.12 -1.01 -16.34
C LEU A 104 -5.70 -2.12 -17.32
N ALA A 105 -4.48 -2.06 -17.85
CA ALA A 105 -3.92 -3.09 -18.73
C ALA A 105 -3.21 -4.22 -17.96
N ALA A 106 -2.95 -4.05 -16.65
CA ALA A 106 -2.14 -4.96 -15.87
C ALA A 106 -2.72 -6.38 -15.84
N GLY A 107 -1.87 -7.38 -16.11
CA GLY A 107 -2.21 -8.80 -16.10
C GLY A 107 -1.86 -9.55 -14.82
N GLU A 108 -1.15 -8.91 -13.90
CA GLU A 108 -0.73 -9.49 -12.62
C GLU A 108 -1.93 -9.75 -11.71
N GLN A 109 -1.78 -10.77 -10.84
CA GLN A 109 -2.85 -11.18 -9.94
C GLN A 109 -3.12 -10.17 -8.82
N ASP A 110 -2.14 -9.35 -8.45
CA ASP A 110 -2.21 -8.42 -7.33
C ASP A 110 -1.43 -7.14 -7.67
N VAL A 111 -2.13 -6.04 -7.89
CA VAL A 111 -1.54 -4.77 -8.34
C VAL A 111 -1.90 -3.65 -7.39
N LEU A 112 -0.87 -2.89 -6.97
CA LEU A 112 -1.01 -1.63 -6.26
C LEU A 112 -0.80 -0.45 -7.22
N TYR A 113 -1.80 0.41 -7.35
CA TYR A 113 -1.70 1.72 -8.00
C TYR A 113 -1.62 2.79 -6.91
N GLY A 114 -0.42 3.28 -6.62
CA GLY A 114 -0.16 4.07 -5.44
C GLY A 114 0.77 5.26 -5.69
N GLY A 115 0.64 6.31 -4.87
CA GLY A 115 1.46 7.51 -4.97
C GLY A 115 0.69 8.78 -4.63
N SER A 116 1.02 9.91 -5.28
CA SER A 116 0.45 11.22 -4.93
C SER A 116 -1.06 11.27 -5.08
N ALA A 117 -1.69 12.18 -4.35
CA ALA A 117 -3.10 12.47 -4.48
C ALA A 117 -3.43 13.02 -5.88
N GLY A 118 -4.67 12.81 -6.33
CA GLY A 118 -5.11 13.35 -7.62
C GLY A 118 -4.73 12.53 -8.87
N GLY A 119 -3.93 11.46 -8.75
CA GLY A 119 -3.49 10.62 -9.88
C GLY A 119 -4.57 9.75 -10.56
N GLY A 120 -5.86 9.94 -10.27
CA GLY A 120 -6.95 9.20 -10.93
C GLY A 120 -7.18 7.78 -10.41
N LYS A 121 -6.59 7.40 -9.26
CA LYS A 121 -6.61 6.05 -8.68
C LYS A 121 -8.02 5.51 -8.43
N SER A 122 -8.85 6.23 -7.68
CA SER A 122 -10.20 5.79 -7.30
C SER A 122 -11.14 5.66 -8.50
N TYR A 123 -10.92 6.46 -9.56
CA TYR A 123 -11.67 6.33 -10.80
C TYR A 123 -11.29 5.04 -11.56
N ALA A 124 -9.99 4.71 -11.60
CA ALA A 124 -9.53 3.46 -12.19
C ALA A 124 -10.10 2.23 -11.47
N MET A 125 -10.28 2.31 -10.14
CA MET A 125 -10.93 1.25 -9.33
C MET A 125 -12.40 1.03 -9.69
N LEU A 126 -13.11 2.04 -10.18
CA LEU A 126 -14.49 1.88 -10.67
C LEU A 126 -14.55 1.27 -12.07
N VAL A 127 -13.51 1.46 -12.88
CA VAL A 127 -13.48 1.01 -14.28
C VAL A 127 -12.93 -0.40 -14.42
N ASP A 128 -11.89 -0.77 -13.69
CA ASP A 128 -11.21 -2.08 -13.83
C ASP A 128 -12.15 -3.29 -13.68
N PRO A 129 -13.10 -3.34 -12.71
CA PRO A 129 -14.00 -4.46 -12.57
C PRO A 129 -14.99 -4.62 -13.74
N LEU A 130 -15.14 -3.59 -14.59
CA LEU A 130 -16.06 -3.66 -15.73
C LEU A 130 -15.59 -4.60 -16.83
N ARG A 131 -14.33 -5.05 -16.79
CA ARG A 131 -13.70 -5.94 -17.77
C ARG A 131 -14.53 -7.21 -18.05
N TYR A 132 -15.10 -7.80 -17.03
CA TYR A 132 -15.87 -9.05 -17.14
C TYR A 132 -17.36 -8.88 -16.85
N MET A 133 -17.91 -7.66 -16.79
CA MET A 133 -19.34 -7.43 -16.49
C MET A 133 -20.30 -7.98 -17.56
N HIS A 134 -19.79 -8.41 -18.70
CA HIS A 134 -20.56 -9.13 -19.73
C HIS A 134 -20.73 -10.64 -19.42
N ILE A 135 -20.00 -11.18 -18.43
CA ILE A 135 -20.01 -12.58 -18.02
C ILE A 135 -20.84 -12.73 -16.74
N ARG A 136 -21.84 -13.63 -16.76
CA ARG A 136 -22.80 -13.81 -15.67
C ARG A 136 -22.16 -14.14 -14.31
N GLU A 137 -21.12 -14.94 -14.32
CA GLU A 137 -20.42 -15.44 -13.13
C GLU A 137 -19.48 -14.39 -12.50
N HIS A 138 -19.29 -13.25 -13.15
CA HIS A 138 -18.42 -12.20 -12.62
C HIS A 138 -19.03 -11.55 -11.37
N ARG A 139 -18.26 -11.60 -10.28
CA ARG A 139 -18.62 -11.03 -8.99
C ARG A 139 -17.47 -10.17 -8.48
N ALA A 140 -17.69 -8.88 -8.49
CA ALA A 140 -16.72 -7.90 -8.02
C ALA A 140 -17.09 -7.38 -6.62
N LEU A 141 -16.07 -7.13 -5.79
CA LEU A 141 -16.18 -6.52 -4.47
C LEU A 141 -15.23 -5.32 -4.41
N LEU A 142 -15.74 -4.13 -4.12
CA LEU A 142 -14.94 -2.92 -3.92
C LEU A 142 -15.07 -2.46 -2.47
N LEU A 143 -13.93 -2.32 -1.80
CA LEU A 143 -13.84 -2.05 -0.37
C LEU A 143 -13.17 -0.71 -0.08
N ARG A 144 -13.65 -0.04 0.95
CA ARG A 144 -13.00 1.06 1.67
C ARG A 144 -13.02 0.83 3.17
N LYS A 145 -12.34 1.68 3.92
CA LYS A 145 -12.24 1.59 5.38
C LYS A 145 -13.59 1.81 6.05
N SER A 146 -14.38 2.76 5.58
CA SER A 146 -15.66 3.12 6.17
C SER A 146 -16.77 3.34 5.15
N MET A 147 -18.03 3.22 5.61
CA MET A 147 -19.20 3.48 4.76
C MET A 147 -19.31 4.93 4.25
N PRO A 148 -19.00 5.98 5.03
CA PRO A 148 -18.98 7.34 4.52
C PRO A 148 -18.01 7.55 3.36
N GLU A 149 -16.85 6.89 3.37
CA GLU A 149 -15.85 7.01 2.31
C GLU A 149 -16.30 6.36 1.00
N LEU A 150 -17.15 5.34 1.05
CA LEU A 150 -17.72 4.72 -0.15
C LEU A 150 -18.69 5.63 -0.92
N ARG A 151 -19.25 6.66 -0.28
CA ARG A 151 -20.30 7.50 -0.88
C ARG A 151 -19.87 8.09 -2.20
N GLU A 152 -18.70 8.69 -2.26
CA GLU A 152 -18.17 9.29 -3.48
C GLU A 152 -18.00 8.27 -4.62
N LEU A 153 -17.51 7.07 -4.30
CA LEU A 153 -17.36 5.99 -5.29
C LEU A 153 -18.72 5.51 -5.80
N ILE A 154 -19.70 5.38 -4.92
CA ILE A 154 -21.06 5.00 -5.29
C ILE A 154 -21.67 6.05 -6.20
N ASP A 155 -21.55 7.34 -5.88
CA ASP A 155 -22.10 8.43 -6.68
C ASP A 155 -21.45 8.49 -8.08
N LYS A 156 -20.13 8.39 -8.16
CA LYS A 156 -19.41 8.28 -9.44
C LYS A 156 -19.84 7.03 -10.25
N SER A 157 -20.08 5.90 -9.57
CA SER A 157 -20.56 4.69 -10.25
C SER A 157 -21.96 4.86 -10.84
N ARG A 158 -22.83 5.65 -10.19
CA ARG A 158 -24.18 5.98 -10.71
C ARG A 158 -24.13 6.81 -11.99
N GLU A 159 -23.11 7.63 -12.15
CA GLU A 159 -22.90 8.40 -13.37
C GLU A 159 -22.31 7.56 -14.50
N LEU A 160 -21.44 6.60 -14.17
CA LEU A 160 -20.65 5.83 -15.12
C LEU A 160 -21.36 4.57 -15.61
N TYR A 161 -21.86 3.73 -14.70
CA TYR A 161 -22.29 2.37 -15.04
C TYR A 161 -23.55 2.31 -15.93
N PRO A 162 -24.59 3.14 -15.74
CA PRO A 162 -25.73 3.14 -16.66
C PRO A 162 -25.37 3.54 -18.08
N LYS A 163 -24.35 4.40 -18.27
CA LYS A 163 -23.84 4.78 -19.58
C LYS A 163 -23.06 3.64 -20.25
N ALA A 164 -22.27 2.90 -19.45
CA ALA A 164 -21.49 1.77 -19.94
C ALA A 164 -22.35 0.53 -20.22
N PHE A 165 -23.34 0.28 -19.38
CA PHE A 165 -24.22 -0.89 -19.45
C PHE A 165 -25.68 -0.47 -19.30
N ALA A 166 -26.36 -0.27 -20.43
CA ALA A 166 -27.78 0.04 -20.43
C ALA A 166 -28.56 -1.08 -19.69
N GLY A 167 -29.33 -0.69 -18.65
CA GLY A 167 -30.06 -1.62 -17.80
C GLY A 167 -29.32 -2.08 -16.54
N ALA A 168 -28.11 -1.59 -16.26
CA ALA A 168 -27.49 -1.74 -14.96
C ALA A 168 -28.33 -1.07 -13.86
N LYS A 169 -28.53 -1.75 -12.72
CA LYS A 169 -29.39 -1.29 -11.62
C LYS A 169 -28.63 -1.35 -10.30
N PHE A 170 -28.65 -0.27 -9.55
CA PHE A 170 -28.11 -0.21 -8.19
C PHE A 170 -29.16 -0.53 -7.16
N ARG A 171 -28.85 -1.43 -6.23
CA ARG A 171 -29.69 -1.76 -5.08
C ARG A 171 -29.18 -1.02 -3.85
N GLU A 172 -29.91 -0.01 -3.42
CA GLU A 172 -29.51 0.92 -2.37
C GLU A 172 -29.26 0.26 -1.01
N VAL A 173 -30.08 -0.71 -0.62
CA VAL A 173 -29.94 -1.38 0.68
C VAL A 173 -28.73 -2.30 0.71
N GLU A 174 -28.56 -3.10 -0.34
CA GLU A 174 -27.49 -4.09 -0.47
C GLU A 174 -26.15 -3.46 -0.89
N LYS A 175 -26.17 -2.21 -1.43
CA LYS A 175 -25.02 -1.55 -2.06
C LYS A 175 -24.41 -2.33 -3.21
N ILE A 176 -25.25 -2.96 -4.03
CA ILE A 176 -24.87 -3.85 -5.12
C ILE A 176 -25.38 -3.34 -6.46
N TRP A 177 -24.48 -3.22 -7.43
CA TRP A 177 -24.84 -3.13 -8.84
C TRP A 177 -25.18 -4.51 -9.40
N ARG A 178 -26.29 -4.60 -10.13
CA ARG A 178 -26.68 -5.76 -10.95
C ARG A 178 -26.65 -5.36 -12.41
N PHE A 179 -25.91 -6.12 -13.19
CA PHE A 179 -25.75 -5.88 -14.63
C PHE A 179 -26.67 -6.79 -15.45
N PRO A 180 -27.01 -6.43 -16.71
CA PRO A 180 -27.90 -7.21 -17.56
C PRO A 180 -27.44 -8.66 -17.80
N SER A 181 -26.13 -8.89 -17.78
CA SER A 181 -25.53 -10.24 -17.88
C SER A 181 -25.83 -11.15 -16.69
N GLY A 182 -26.18 -10.56 -15.53
CA GLY A 182 -26.26 -11.23 -14.23
C GLY A 182 -25.00 -11.05 -13.38
N ALA A 183 -23.96 -10.41 -13.90
CA ALA A 183 -22.78 -10.00 -13.12
C ALA A 183 -23.16 -9.00 -12.03
N SER A 184 -22.28 -8.85 -11.03
CA SER A 184 -22.53 -7.90 -9.92
C SER A 184 -21.25 -7.27 -9.42
N LEU A 185 -21.40 -6.04 -8.91
CA LEU A 185 -20.38 -5.35 -8.14
C LEU A 185 -20.98 -4.89 -6.82
N GLU A 186 -20.37 -5.32 -5.73
CA GLU A 186 -20.73 -5.00 -4.36
C GLU A 186 -19.78 -3.93 -3.81
N PHE A 187 -20.34 -2.92 -3.12
CA PHE A 187 -19.57 -1.97 -2.32
C PHE A 187 -19.64 -2.39 -0.86
N GLY A 188 -18.48 -2.57 -0.25
CA GLY A 188 -18.35 -2.98 1.14
C GLY A 188 -17.31 -2.16 1.90
N TYR A 189 -17.26 -2.35 3.21
CA TYR A 189 -16.28 -1.66 4.07
C TYR A 189 -15.76 -2.58 5.17
N LEU A 190 -14.55 -2.28 5.65
CA LEU A 190 -13.87 -3.00 6.74
C LEU A 190 -13.37 -1.97 7.77
N ASP A 191 -14.17 -1.70 8.78
CA ASP A 191 -13.78 -0.81 9.88
C ASP A 191 -12.70 -1.45 10.78
N ARG A 192 -12.79 -2.75 10.99
CA ARG A 192 -11.84 -3.58 11.74
C ARG A 192 -11.39 -4.78 10.93
N ASP A 193 -10.22 -5.31 11.23
CA ASP A 193 -9.68 -6.50 10.56
C ASP A 193 -10.65 -7.69 10.62
N ALA A 194 -11.37 -7.86 11.74
CA ALA A 194 -12.38 -8.91 11.91
C ALA A 194 -13.59 -8.79 10.97
N ASP A 195 -13.85 -7.63 10.38
CA ASP A 195 -14.96 -7.43 9.46
C ASP A 195 -14.84 -8.25 8.17
N VAL A 196 -13.65 -8.74 7.85
CA VAL A 196 -13.42 -9.65 6.71
C VAL A 196 -14.25 -10.94 6.81
N TYR A 197 -14.62 -11.35 8.03
CA TYR A 197 -15.45 -12.55 8.23
C TYR A 197 -16.89 -12.39 7.71
N ARG A 198 -17.37 -11.16 7.46
CA ARG A 198 -18.64 -10.93 6.75
C ARG A 198 -18.65 -11.53 5.34
N TYR A 199 -17.48 -11.66 4.73
CA TYR A 199 -17.29 -12.25 3.40
C TYR A 199 -17.00 -13.76 3.44
N GLN A 200 -17.11 -14.38 4.63
CA GLN A 200 -16.94 -15.83 4.78
C GLN A 200 -18.00 -16.57 3.97
N GLY A 201 -17.59 -17.63 3.26
CA GLY A 201 -18.49 -18.40 2.40
C GLY A 201 -18.76 -17.78 1.03
N GLN A 202 -18.42 -16.52 0.79
CA GLN A 202 -18.59 -15.87 -0.50
C GLN A 202 -17.43 -16.18 -1.46
N SER A 203 -17.67 -15.93 -2.76
CA SER A 203 -16.68 -16.11 -3.82
C SER A 203 -16.72 -14.90 -4.75
N TYR A 204 -15.56 -14.35 -5.02
CA TYR A 204 -15.38 -13.21 -5.90
C TYR A 204 -14.41 -13.54 -7.01
N THR A 205 -14.51 -12.84 -8.12
CA THR A 205 -13.59 -12.93 -9.25
C THR A 205 -12.71 -11.70 -9.36
N TRP A 206 -13.12 -10.63 -8.71
CA TRP A 206 -12.38 -9.38 -8.59
C TRP A 206 -12.60 -8.79 -7.20
N ILE A 207 -11.52 -8.35 -6.58
CA ILE A 207 -11.59 -7.63 -5.31
C ILE A 207 -10.75 -6.37 -5.45
N GLY A 208 -11.37 -5.23 -5.17
CA GLY A 208 -10.73 -3.92 -5.10
C GLY A 208 -10.65 -3.43 -3.66
N ILE A 209 -9.49 -2.95 -3.23
CA ILE A 209 -9.32 -2.28 -1.94
C ILE A 209 -8.76 -0.89 -2.20
N ASP A 210 -9.61 0.11 -2.03
CA ASP A 210 -9.21 1.52 -2.19
C ASP A 210 -8.68 2.04 -0.85
N GLU A 211 -7.64 2.89 -0.90
CA GLU A 211 -6.93 3.44 0.26
C GLU A 211 -6.35 2.37 1.19
N LEU A 212 -5.57 1.43 0.62
CA LEU A 212 -5.03 0.26 1.31
C LEU A 212 -4.20 0.60 2.56
N THR A 213 -3.53 1.74 2.59
CA THR A 213 -2.72 2.21 3.72
C THR A 213 -3.54 2.57 4.97
N GLN A 214 -4.86 2.63 4.88
CA GLN A 214 -5.73 2.83 6.04
C GLN A 214 -5.91 1.55 6.89
N TYR A 215 -5.51 0.38 6.37
CA TYR A 215 -5.61 -0.89 7.10
C TYR A 215 -4.32 -1.17 7.89
N PRO A 216 -4.41 -1.33 9.23
CA PRO A 216 -3.22 -1.47 10.07
C PRO A 216 -2.41 -2.73 9.78
N THR A 217 -3.07 -3.80 9.35
CA THR A 217 -2.44 -5.10 9.09
C THR A 217 -2.70 -5.60 7.68
N GLU A 218 -1.86 -6.50 7.20
CA GLU A 218 -2.02 -7.18 5.91
C GLU A 218 -3.12 -8.25 5.93
N PHE A 219 -3.58 -8.65 7.11
CA PHE A 219 -4.53 -9.76 7.29
C PHE A 219 -5.82 -9.63 6.47
N PRO A 220 -6.50 -8.45 6.40
CA PRO A 220 -7.70 -8.30 5.58
C PRO A 220 -7.47 -8.63 4.11
N LEU A 221 -6.36 -8.16 3.53
CA LEU A 221 -6.00 -8.43 2.15
C LEU A 221 -5.75 -9.93 1.92
N GLN A 222 -4.96 -10.58 2.78
CA GLN A 222 -4.65 -12.00 2.69
C GLN A 222 -5.90 -12.88 2.83
N TYR A 223 -6.79 -12.55 3.77
CA TYR A 223 -8.06 -13.26 3.95
C TYR A 223 -8.94 -13.15 2.71
N LEU A 224 -9.08 -11.95 2.16
CA LEU A 224 -9.90 -11.71 0.96
C LEU A 224 -9.32 -12.38 -0.28
N GLN A 225 -8.00 -12.47 -0.42
CA GLN A 225 -7.37 -13.24 -1.49
C GLN A 225 -7.87 -14.70 -1.51
N SER A 226 -8.10 -15.30 -0.36
CA SER A 226 -8.65 -16.67 -0.27
C SER A 226 -10.09 -16.78 -0.77
N ARG A 227 -10.78 -15.68 -1.00
CA ARG A 227 -12.14 -15.61 -1.55
C ARG A 227 -12.17 -15.52 -3.08
N LEU A 228 -11.01 -15.29 -3.71
CA LEU A 228 -10.88 -15.25 -5.17
C LEU A 228 -10.94 -16.65 -5.76
N ARG A 229 -12.07 -16.98 -6.36
CA ARG A 229 -12.27 -18.27 -7.02
C ARG A 229 -13.42 -18.22 -8.03
N THR A 230 -13.28 -18.96 -9.10
CA THR A 230 -14.31 -19.15 -10.13
C THR A 230 -14.19 -20.54 -10.74
N THR A 231 -15.30 -21.05 -11.25
CA THR A 231 -15.34 -22.26 -12.08
C THR A 231 -15.34 -21.93 -13.58
N ASN A 232 -15.43 -20.64 -13.93
CA ASN A 232 -15.44 -20.18 -15.31
C ASN A 232 -14.02 -19.78 -15.74
N ASN A 233 -13.41 -20.58 -16.60
CA ASN A 233 -12.05 -20.37 -17.09
C ASN A 233 -11.88 -19.11 -17.98
N ALA A 234 -12.99 -18.47 -18.41
CA ALA A 234 -12.94 -17.21 -19.14
C ALA A 234 -12.68 -15.98 -18.23
N ILE A 235 -12.72 -16.17 -16.91
CA ILE A 235 -12.51 -15.10 -15.93
C ILE A 235 -11.21 -15.37 -15.18
N GLN A 236 -10.27 -14.46 -15.28
CA GLN A 236 -9.11 -14.43 -14.39
C GLN A 236 -9.51 -13.79 -13.06
N CYS A 237 -9.18 -14.45 -11.95
CA CYS A 237 -9.39 -13.89 -10.61
C CYS A 237 -8.17 -13.03 -10.20
N TYR A 238 -8.41 -11.80 -9.71
CA TYR A 238 -7.34 -10.90 -9.33
C TYR A 238 -7.76 -9.81 -8.34
N ILE A 239 -6.76 -9.21 -7.70
CA ILE A 239 -6.91 -8.08 -6.76
C ILE A 239 -6.35 -6.80 -7.38
N ARG A 240 -7.00 -5.70 -7.05
CA ARG A 240 -6.55 -4.34 -7.35
C ARG A 240 -6.57 -3.51 -6.07
N CYS A 241 -5.48 -2.83 -5.80
CA CYS A 241 -5.36 -1.96 -4.64
C CYS A 241 -4.96 -0.56 -5.07
N THR A 242 -5.43 0.43 -4.35
CA THR A 242 -4.92 1.80 -4.46
C THR A 242 -4.48 2.30 -3.09
N ALA A 243 -3.53 3.22 -3.07
CA ALA A 243 -3.10 3.86 -1.85
C ALA A 243 -2.40 5.20 -2.11
N ASN A 244 -2.48 6.08 -1.11
CA ASN A 244 -1.53 7.16 -0.95
C ASN A 244 -0.46 6.73 0.07
N PRO A 245 0.76 7.28 0.00
CA PRO A 245 1.75 7.12 1.05
C PRO A 245 1.24 7.64 2.39
N GLY A 246 1.75 7.11 3.49
CA GLY A 246 1.29 7.43 4.84
C GLY A 246 0.24 6.45 5.34
N GLY A 247 -0.52 6.86 6.39
CA GLY A 247 -1.48 6.00 7.04
C GLY A 247 -0.86 4.87 7.87
N VAL A 248 -1.67 4.29 8.74
CA VAL A 248 -1.23 3.26 9.72
C VAL A 248 -0.69 1.98 9.07
N GLY A 249 -1.11 1.68 7.84
CA GLY A 249 -0.68 0.50 7.09
C GLY A 249 0.44 0.76 6.09
N GLY A 250 0.91 1.99 5.97
CA GLY A 250 1.92 2.38 4.96
C GLY A 250 3.14 1.47 4.95
N HIS A 251 3.60 1.07 6.12
CA HIS A 251 4.76 0.21 6.28
C HIS A 251 4.58 -1.18 5.61
N TRP A 252 3.50 -1.91 5.93
CA TRP A 252 3.32 -3.25 5.36
C TRP A 252 3.00 -3.18 3.86
N VAL A 253 2.29 -2.12 3.41
CA VAL A 253 2.03 -1.89 1.98
C VAL A 253 3.34 -1.67 1.23
N LYS A 254 4.24 -0.82 1.74
CA LYS A 254 5.57 -0.61 1.17
C LYS A 254 6.35 -1.92 1.08
N LYS A 255 6.45 -2.66 2.18
CA LYS A 255 7.14 -3.95 2.25
C LYS A 255 6.58 -4.99 1.28
N ARG A 256 5.27 -4.98 1.02
CA ARG A 256 4.61 -5.94 0.13
C ARG A 256 4.81 -5.63 -1.35
N TYR A 257 4.77 -4.35 -1.74
CA TYR A 257 4.69 -3.96 -3.15
C TYR A 257 5.88 -3.16 -3.66
N LEU A 258 6.54 -2.35 -2.82
CA LEU A 258 7.59 -1.43 -3.26
C LEU A 258 8.99 -1.98 -3.02
N ASP A 259 9.26 -2.49 -1.80
CA ASP A 259 10.59 -2.97 -1.43
C ASP A 259 11.08 -4.17 -2.25
N PRO A 260 10.20 -5.11 -2.74
CA PRO A 260 10.66 -6.29 -3.44
C PRO A 260 11.14 -6.04 -4.88
N SER A 261 10.67 -4.98 -5.56
CA SER A 261 10.99 -4.74 -6.98
C SER A 261 10.86 -3.27 -7.34
N PRO A 262 11.63 -2.76 -8.32
CA PRO A 262 11.45 -1.42 -8.84
C PRO A 262 10.02 -1.14 -9.32
N PRO A 263 9.58 0.12 -9.32
CA PRO A 263 8.27 0.50 -9.85
C PRO A 263 8.07 0.03 -11.30
N ASN A 264 6.85 -0.37 -11.62
CA ASN A 264 6.43 -0.88 -12.92
C ASN A 264 6.99 -2.25 -13.32
N GLU A 265 7.80 -2.88 -12.51
CA GLU A 265 8.27 -4.23 -12.75
C GLU A 265 7.40 -5.27 -12.04
N SER A 266 7.08 -6.36 -12.75
CA SER A 266 6.34 -7.49 -12.17
C SER A 266 7.30 -8.39 -11.39
N PHE A 267 6.89 -8.84 -10.21
CA PHE A 267 7.62 -9.79 -9.41
C PHE A 267 6.71 -10.88 -8.84
N GLN A 268 7.30 -11.96 -8.39
CA GLN A 268 6.58 -13.04 -7.73
C GLN A 268 6.89 -13.04 -6.23
N GLY A 269 5.85 -12.96 -5.40
CA GLY A 269 5.98 -13.09 -3.95
C GLY A 269 6.32 -14.51 -3.51
N GLN A 270 6.63 -14.69 -2.23
CA GLN A 270 6.88 -16.03 -1.64
C GLN A 270 5.66 -16.95 -1.77
N ASP A 271 4.45 -16.40 -1.80
CA ASP A 271 3.17 -17.06 -2.03
C ASP A 271 2.92 -17.41 -3.51
N LYS A 272 3.90 -17.17 -4.39
CA LYS A 272 3.86 -17.37 -5.85
C LYS A 272 2.82 -16.50 -6.58
N ILE A 273 2.26 -15.49 -5.94
CA ILE A 273 1.35 -14.53 -6.55
C ILE A 273 2.17 -13.47 -7.29
N THR A 274 1.80 -13.19 -8.54
CA THR A 274 2.42 -12.13 -9.32
C THR A 274 1.91 -10.77 -8.87
N ARG A 275 2.85 -9.85 -8.59
CA ARG A 275 2.58 -8.50 -8.09
C ARG A 275 3.25 -7.45 -8.94
N ARG A 276 2.67 -6.25 -8.90
CA ARG A 276 3.25 -5.05 -9.51
C ARG A 276 2.86 -3.81 -8.73
N PHE A 277 3.79 -2.91 -8.54
CA PHE A 277 3.55 -1.55 -8.09
C PHE A 277 3.58 -0.59 -9.26
N ILE A 278 2.53 0.21 -9.42
CA ILE A 278 2.42 1.24 -10.45
C ILE A 278 2.36 2.58 -9.73
N PRO A 279 3.37 3.46 -9.89
CA PRO A 279 3.39 4.76 -9.24
C PRO A 279 2.39 5.72 -9.88
N ALA A 280 1.62 6.45 -9.05
CA ALA A 280 0.71 7.50 -9.46
C ALA A 280 1.28 8.86 -9.09
N ARG A 281 1.24 9.82 -10.01
CA ARG A 281 1.63 11.21 -9.79
C ARG A 281 0.48 12.16 -10.14
N LEU A 282 0.51 13.36 -9.58
CA LEU A 282 -0.50 14.38 -9.91
C LEU A 282 -0.45 14.76 -11.39
N GLU A 283 0.76 14.84 -11.96
CA GLU A 283 0.98 15.21 -13.37
C GLU A 283 0.35 14.20 -14.34
N ASP A 284 0.15 12.94 -13.92
CA ASP A 284 -0.48 11.90 -14.73
C ASP A 284 -1.99 12.15 -14.93
N ASN A 285 -2.56 13.14 -14.23
CA ASN A 285 -3.97 13.50 -14.34
C ASN A 285 -4.14 14.92 -14.92
N PRO A 286 -4.31 15.04 -16.23
CA PRO A 286 -4.42 16.35 -16.89
C PRO A 286 -5.62 17.18 -16.43
N PHE A 287 -6.66 16.54 -15.85
CA PHE A 287 -7.85 17.25 -15.35
C PHE A 287 -7.59 18.03 -14.06
N LEU A 288 -6.61 17.61 -13.25
CA LEU A 288 -6.27 18.26 -11.98
C LEU A 288 -4.96 19.05 -12.05
N SER A 289 -4.06 18.68 -12.96
CA SER A 289 -2.76 19.36 -13.10
C SER A 289 -2.83 20.61 -14.00
N ALA A 290 -3.83 20.71 -14.88
CA ALA A 290 -3.88 21.73 -15.94
C ALA A 290 -3.92 23.18 -15.42
N ASP A 291 -4.58 23.47 -14.29
CA ASP A 291 -4.72 24.84 -13.75
C ASP A 291 -3.83 25.11 -12.51
N GLY A 292 -3.08 24.12 -12.04
CA GLY A 292 -2.17 24.20 -10.89
C GLY A 292 -2.84 24.48 -9.54
N LYS A 293 -4.15 24.65 -9.47
CA LYS A 293 -4.85 24.99 -8.21
C LYS A 293 -4.81 23.86 -7.21
N TYR A 294 -4.97 22.63 -7.67
CA TYR A 294 -4.91 21.46 -6.78
C TYR A 294 -3.51 21.25 -6.22
N GLU A 295 -2.49 21.48 -7.03
CA GLU A 295 -1.08 21.46 -6.59
C GLU A 295 -0.83 22.51 -5.51
N GLN A 296 -1.31 23.75 -5.70
CA GLN A 296 -1.21 24.81 -4.69
C GLN A 296 -1.89 24.44 -3.37
N MET A 297 -3.05 23.77 -3.42
CA MET A 297 -3.71 23.25 -2.21
C MET A 297 -2.83 22.23 -1.50
N LEU A 298 -2.23 21.29 -2.21
CA LEU A 298 -1.32 20.31 -1.63
C LEU A 298 -0.03 20.93 -1.09
N MET A 299 0.49 21.98 -1.73
CA MET A 299 1.65 22.74 -1.22
C MET A 299 1.37 23.47 0.10
N SER A 300 0.11 23.80 0.40
CA SER A 300 -0.27 24.43 1.68
C SER A 300 -0.32 23.46 2.86
N LEU A 301 -0.23 22.16 2.60
CA LEU A 301 -0.22 21.13 3.65
C LEU A 301 1.07 21.17 4.50
N PRO A 302 1.02 20.66 5.74
CA PRO A 302 2.22 20.44 6.53
C PRO A 302 3.29 19.64 5.76
N PRO A 303 4.60 19.85 6.02
CA PRO A 303 5.68 19.27 5.23
C PRO A 303 5.59 17.76 5.04
N THR A 304 5.23 17.02 6.09
CA THR A 304 5.03 15.55 6.04
C THR A 304 3.95 15.15 5.06
N GLN A 305 2.74 15.73 5.21
CA GLN A 305 1.60 15.45 4.34
C GLN A 305 1.85 15.90 2.90
N ARG A 306 2.56 17.01 2.70
CA ARG A 306 2.97 17.46 1.37
C ARG A 306 3.88 16.43 0.68
N LYS A 307 4.93 15.94 1.37
CA LYS A 307 5.78 14.88 0.84
C LYS A 307 4.99 13.61 0.47
N GLN A 308 4.02 13.23 1.28
CA GLN A 308 3.16 12.07 1.01
C GLN A 308 2.21 12.30 -0.16
N LEU A 309 1.41 13.37 -0.12
CA LEU A 309 0.29 13.56 -1.01
C LEU A 309 0.65 14.27 -2.31
N LEU A 310 1.64 15.17 -2.31
CA LEU A 310 2.11 15.83 -3.53
C LEU A 310 3.25 15.04 -4.19
N GLU A 311 4.29 14.69 -3.43
CA GLU A 311 5.48 14.05 -3.98
C GLU A 311 5.33 12.52 -4.11
N GLY A 312 4.29 11.93 -3.47
CA GLY A 312 4.07 10.49 -3.47
C GLY A 312 5.16 9.71 -2.72
N ASN A 313 5.80 10.34 -1.73
CA ASN A 313 6.93 9.76 -1.01
C ASN A 313 6.45 8.73 0.04
N TRP A 314 6.88 7.48 -0.12
CA TRP A 314 6.54 6.35 0.75
C TRP A 314 7.45 6.20 1.97
N ASP A 315 8.51 6.99 2.05
CA ASP A 315 9.46 6.93 3.17
C ASP A 315 9.07 7.84 4.34
N VAL A 316 7.99 8.59 4.19
CA VAL A 316 7.49 9.53 5.19
C VAL A 316 6.22 8.98 5.83
N ALA A 317 6.29 8.64 7.13
CA ALA A 317 5.13 8.17 7.90
C ALA A 317 4.35 9.33 8.53
N GLU A 318 3.02 9.35 8.39
CA GLU A 318 2.15 10.30 9.10
C GLU A 318 2.06 9.92 10.58
N GLY A 319 2.22 10.91 11.47
CA GLY A 319 2.22 10.67 12.91
C GLY A 319 3.49 10.00 13.42
N ALA A 320 4.54 9.86 12.60
CA ALA A 320 5.83 9.37 13.06
C ALA A 320 6.38 10.24 14.19
N ALA A 321 6.92 9.58 15.20
CA ALA A 321 7.49 10.27 16.36
C ALA A 321 8.73 11.10 16.01
N PHE A 322 9.47 10.73 14.95
CA PHE A 322 10.74 11.34 14.54
C PHE A 322 10.64 11.94 13.14
N THR A 323 9.93 13.05 13.01
CA THR A 323 9.69 13.72 11.72
C THR A 323 10.93 14.34 11.10
N GLU A 324 11.97 14.60 11.89
CA GLU A 324 13.28 15.08 11.45
C GLU A 324 14.17 13.98 10.88
N PHE A 325 13.82 12.70 11.05
CA PHE A 325 14.58 11.61 10.44
C PHE A 325 14.43 11.66 8.92
N ASP A 326 15.55 11.72 8.24
CA ASP A 326 15.64 11.68 6.79
C ASP A 326 16.63 10.60 6.37
N TYR A 327 16.23 9.71 5.46
CA TYR A 327 17.04 8.54 5.10
C TYR A 327 18.39 8.93 4.49
N ASP A 328 18.40 9.90 3.59
CA ASP A 328 19.62 10.30 2.87
C ASP A 328 20.61 11.04 3.78
N THR A 329 20.12 11.69 4.82
CA THR A 329 20.92 12.42 5.79
C THR A 329 21.44 11.54 6.93
N HIS A 330 20.59 10.61 7.42
CA HIS A 330 20.87 9.85 8.64
C HIS A 330 21.37 8.43 8.36
N CYS A 331 21.15 7.88 7.14
CA CYS A 331 21.61 6.55 6.79
C CYS A 331 22.86 6.63 5.91
N VAL A 332 23.92 5.97 6.36
CA VAL A 332 25.20 5.96 5.67
C VAL A 332 25.58 4.54 5.23
N ASP A 333 26.35 4.43 4.15
CA ASP A 333 26.90 3.14 3.76
C ASP A 333 27.89 2.65 4.81
N PRO A 334 27.93 1.32 5.09
CA PRO A 334 28.88 0.76 6.03
C PRO A 334 30.32 1.11 5.69
N PHE A 335 31.09 1.53 6.68
CA PHE A 335 32.52 1.78 6.57
C PHE A 335 33.28 1.13 7.73
N GLU A 336 34.58 0.98 7.60
CA GLU A 336 35.41 0.40 8.66
C GLU A 336 35.56 1.40 9.82
N LEU A 337 35.04 0.99 10.98
CA LEU A 337 35.07 1.81 12.18
C LEU A 337 36.44 1.71 12.88
N PRO A 338 37.08 2.84 13.26
CA PRO A 338 38.35 2.83 13.99
C PRO A 338 38.26 2.02 15.29
N LYS A 339 39.28 1.20 15.57
CA LYS A 339 39.30 0.30 16.74
C LYS A 339 39.29 1.04 18.09
N HIS A 340 39.79 2.26 18.12
CA HIS A 340 39.85 3.07 19.34
C HIS A 340 38.52 3.76 19.68
N TRP A 341 37.53 3.72 18.79
CA TRP A 341 36.20 4.28 19.12
C TRP A 341 35.51 3.44 20.19
N GLU A 342 34.90 4.10 21.17
CA GLU A 342 34.09 3.41 22.17
C GLU A 342 32.92 2.68 21.51
N ARG A 343 32.71 1.41 21.91
CA ARG A 343 31.58 0.61 21.47
C ARG A 343 30.60 0.42 22.61
N VAL A 344 29.32 0.52 22.30
CA VAL A 344 28.20 0.36 23.23
C VAL A 344 27.12 -0.48 22.58
N LYS A 345 26.30 -1.19 23.39
CA LYS A 345 25.14 -1.91 22.89
C LYS A 345 23.92 -1.72 23.79
N GLY A 346 22.74 -1.71 23.18
CA GLY A 346 21.44 -1.76 23.85
C GLY A 346 20.69 -3.01 23.45
N ILE A 347 19.98 -3.62 24.38
CA ILE A 347 19.28 -4.89 24.22
C ILE A 347 17.85 -4.73 24.71
N ASP A 348 16.89 -4.98 23.83
CA ASP A 348 15.50 -5.23 24.16
C ASP A 348 15.21 -6.72 23.97
N TYR A 349 14.79 -7.41 25.04
CA TYR A 349 14.56 -8.84 25.00
C TYR A 349 13.09 -9.19 24.89
N GLY A 350 12.74 -9.96 23.85
CA GLY A 350 11.44 -10.60 23.66
C GLY A 350 11.61 -12.06 23.24
N TYR A 351 10.81 -12.97 23.78
CA TYR A 351 10.73 -14.35 23.30
C TYR A 351 9.57 -14.54 22.32
N ALA A 352 8.37 -14.15 22.72
CA ALA A 352 7.18 -14.16 21.87
C ALA A 352 7.16 -12.99 20.88
N ALA A 353 7.85 -11.92 21.20
CA ALA A 353 8.19 -10.81 20.33
C ALA A 353 9.65 -10.91 19.87
N GLU A 354 10.08 -9.98 19.04
CA GLU A 354 11.45 -9.90 18.58
C GLU A 354 12.41 -9.48 19.71
N SER A 355 13.56 -10.14 19.80
CA SER A 355 14.71 -9.63 20.53
C SER A 355 15.49 -8.70 19.63
N ALA A 356 15.77 -7.49 20.08
CA ALA A 356 16.57 -6.51 19.35
C ALA A 356 17.87 -6.19 20.11
N VAL A 357 18.99 -6.21 19.38
CA VAL A 357 20.28 -5.74 19.89
C VAL A 357 20.81 -4.70 18.91
N ILE A 358 21.15 -3.54 19.41
CA ILE A 358 21.70 -2.43 18.63
C ILE A 358 23.11 -2.13 19.13
N TRP A 359 24.09 -2.12 18.19
CA TRP A 359 25.47 -1.74 18.49
C TRP A 359 25.78 -0.37 17.92
N GLY A 360 26.37 0.47 18.75
CA GLY A 360 26.80 1.81 18.40
C GLY A 360 28.29 2.04 18.66
N ALA A 361 28.89 2.91 17.87
CA ALA A 361 30.23 3.42 18.02
C ALA A 361 30.19 4.94 18.21
N ILE A 362 31.02 5.49 19.08
CA ILE A 362 31.06 6.93 19.34
C ILE A 362 32.33 7.50 18.70
N ASP A 363 32.14 8.45 17.76
CA ASP A 363 33.24 9.22 17.19
C ASP A 363 33.77 10.21 18.26
N PRO A 364 35.00 10.06 18.75
CA PRO A 364 35.53 10.93 19.80
C PRO A 364 35.79 12.37 19.35
N SER A 365 35.79 12.64 18.05
CA SER A 365 36.05 13.97 17.52
C SER A 365 34.88 14.94 17.72
N ASP A 366 33.66 14.43 17.72
CA ASP A 366 32.45 15.25 17.82
C ASP A 366 31.27 14.57 18.54
N GLU A 367 31.51 13.42 19.18
CA GLU A 367 30.53 12.63 19.91
C GLU A 367 29.36 12.09 19.04
N THR A 368 29.56 12.02 17.71
CA THR A 368 28.55 11.43 16.82
C THR A 368 28.42 9.93 17.09
N LEU A 369 27.20 9.48 17.30
CA LEU A 369 26.86 8.07 17.49
C LEU A 369 26.62 7.40 16.14
N ILE A 370 27.43 6.41 15.79
CA ILE A 370 27.26 5.61 14.58
C ILE A 370 26.66 4.27 14.96
N ILE A 371 25.42 4.01 14.58
CA ILE A 371 24.81 2.69 14.73
C ILE A 371 25.28 1.81 13.58
N TYR A 372 26.07 0.78 13.88
CA TYR A 372 26.76 0.02 12.85
C TYR A 372 26.29 -1.42 12.66
N ARG A 373 25.48 -1.94 13.60
CA ARG A 373 24.99 -3.32 13.54
C ARG A 373 23.69 -3.46 14.33
N GLU A 374 22.81 -4.35 13.84
CA GLU A 374 21.63 -4.79 14.55
C GLU A 374 21.51 -6.33 14.54
N LEU A 375 20.93 -6.89 15.59
CA LEU A 375 20.31 -8.21 15.64
C LEU A 375 18.82 -8.00 15.88
N TYR A 376 17.97 -8.60 15.06
CA TYR A 376 16.52 -8.49 15.18
C TYR A 376 15.91 -9.85 14.88
N GLN A 377 15.53 -10.60 15.91
CA GLN A 377 15.10 -11.99 15.75
C GLN A 377 14.12 -12.42 16.84
N LYS A 378 13.08 -13.17 16.45
CA LYS A 378 12.07 -13.74 17.32
C LYS A 378 12.45 -15.13 17.80
N GLY A 379 11.95 -15.53 18.99
CA GLY A 379 12.05 -16.89 19.50
C GLY A 379 13.42 -17.26 20.08
N LEU A 380 14.26 -16.28 20.42
CA LEU A 380 15.54 -16.54 21.06
C LEU A 380 15.37 -16.74 22.57
N THR A 381 15.90 -17.87 23.11
CA THR A 381 16.09 -18.02 24.55
C THR A 381 17.22 -17.10 25.03
N GLY A 382 17.39 -16.96 26.35
CA GLY A 382 18.52 -16.19 26.89
C GLY A 382 19.88 -16.75 26.46
N GLU A 383 20.02 -18.05 26.37
CA GLU A 383 21.22 -18.75 25.91
C GLU A 383 21.49 -18.54 24.42
N ASP A 384 20.41 -18.63 23.59
CA ASP A 384 20.52 -18.38 22.14
C ASP A 384 20.94 -16.93 21.88
N LEU A 385 20.32 -15.97 22.58
CA LEU A 385 20.66 -14.56 22.47
C LEU A 385 22.10 -14.30 22.86
N ALA A 386 22.57 -14.90 23.97
CA ALA A 386 23.97 -14.81 24.43
C ALA A 386 24.93 -15.29 23.33
N THR A 387 24.64 -16.46 22.76
CA THR A 387 25.44 -17.06 21.69
C THR A 387 25.50 -16.17 20.46
N ARG A 388 24.35 -15.64 20.04
CA ARG A 388 24.29 -14.74 18.88
C ARG A 388 25.06 -13.43 19.08
N ILE A 389 24.92 -12.81 20.23
CA ILE A 389 25.70 -11.61 20.58
C ILE A 389 27.20 -11.91 20.52
N PHE A 390 27.60 -13.06 21.06
CA PHE A 390 29.01 -13.48 21.08
C PHE A 390 29.54 -13.70 19.64
N GLU A 391 28.76 -14.35 18.76
CA GLU A 391 29.12 -14.55 17.36
C GLU A 391 29.43 -13.23 16.66
N PHE A 392 28.57 -12.24 16.79
CA PHE A 392 28.79 -10.90 16.20
C PHE A 392 29.98 -10.15 16.79
N GLU A 393 30.17 -10.22 18.10
CA GLU A 393 31.29 -9.54 18.78
C GLU A 393 32.64 -10.22 18.52
N LYS A 394 32.62 -11.54 18.24
CA LYS A 394 33.82 -12.29 17.84
C LYS A 394 34.33 -11.85 16.45
N GLU A 395 33.43 -11.57 15.53
CA GLU A 395 33.78 -11.02 14.23
C GLU A 395 34.55 -9.69 14.37
N ASP A 396 34.10 -8.82 15.28
CA ASP A 396 34.73 -7.52 15.56
C ASP A 396 35.99 -7.64 16.44
N ARG A 397 36.26 -8.82 17.01
CA ARG A 397 37.31 -9.08 18.02
C ARG A 397 37.18 -8.14 19.22
N LEU A 398 35.96 -7.80 19.62
CA LEU A 398 35.66 -6.87 20.69
C LEU A 398 34.62 -7.47 21.65
N SER A 399 34.76 -7.16 22.94
CA SER A 399 33.70 -7.36 23.96
C SER A 399 33.06 -5.99 24.21
N VAL A 400 31.78 -5.85 23.94
CA VAL A 400 31.07 -4.57 24.01
C VAL A 400 30.25 -4.49 25.30
N ASN A 401 30.48 -3.44 26.10
CA ASN A 401 29.64 -3.15 27.26
C ASN A 401 28.25 -2.71 26.82
N GLY A 402 27.21 -3.08 27.57
CA GLY A 402 25.86 -2.73 27.16
C GLY A 402 24.85 -2.58 28.28
N VAL A 403 23.64 -2.29 27.86
CA VAL A 403 22.47 -2.20 28.72
C VAL A 403 21.39 -3.15 28.21
N LEU A 404 20.68 -3.76 29.13
CA LEU A 404 19.61 -4.71 28.87
C LEU A 404 18.32 -4.17 29.47
N ASP A 405 17.22 -4.38 28.77
CA ASP A 405 15.88 -4.07 29.26
C ASP A 405 15.70 -4.48 30.72
N TRP A 406 15.00 -3.64 31.43
CA TRP A 406 14.77 -3.83 32.86
C TRP A 406 13.93 -5.06 33.16
N ALA A 407 12.95 -5.40 32.30
CA ALA A 407 12.07 -6.55 32.47
C ALA A 407 12.86 -7.90 32.41
N ALA A 408 13.91 -7.95 31.59
CA ALA A 408 14.77 -9.12 31.45
C ALA A 408 15.55 -9.49 32.75
N TRP A 409 15.57 -8.61 33.74
CA TRP A 409 16.14 -8.85 35.08
C TRP A 409 15.10 -9.24 36.12
N ALA A 410 13.81 -9.24 35.76
CA ALA A 410 12.74 -9.63 36.66
C ALA A 410 12.57 -11.16 36.67
N ARG A 411 12.30 -11.73 37.82
CA ARG A 411 11.93 -13.16 37.96
C ARG A 411 10.45 -13.29 37.63
N THR A 412 10.13 -13.97 36.55
CA THR A 412 8.75 -14.25 36.11
C THR A 412 8.31 -15.63 36.63
N GLY A 413 8.06 -15.74 37.92
CA GLY A 413 7.37 -16.91 38.50
C GLY A 413 8.09 -18.29 38.45
N SER A 414 9.24 -18.41 37.78
CA SER A 414 10.03 -19.65 37.70
C SER A 414 11.21 -19.65 38.67
N THR A 415 11.66 -20.84 39.08
CA THR A 415 12.83 -21.03 39.93
C THR A 415 14.17 -20.87 39.18
N GLY A 416 14.15 -20.57 37.88
CA GLY A 416 15.33 -20.44 37.02
C GLY A 416 16.02 -19.07 37.08
N PRO A 417 17.21 -18.94 36.44
CA PRO A 417 17.90 -17.67 36.33
C PRO A 417 17.12 -16.70 35.44
N THR A 418 17.23 -15.40 35.69
CA THR A 418 16.70 -14.35 34.80
C THR A 418 17.51 -14.29 33.52
N VAL A 419 16.93 -13.72 32.43
CA VAL A 419 17.66 -13.55 31.17
C VAL A 419 18.92 -12.70 31.37
N GLY A 420 18.85 -11.65 32.19
CA GLY A 420 20.02 -10.85 32.55
C GLY A 420 21.12 -11.65 33.27
N GLU A 421 20.74 -12.59 34.13
CA GLU A 421 21.69 -13.50 34.78
C GLU A 421 22.31 -14.50 33.79
N VAL A 422 21.52 -15.02 32.83
CA VAL A 422 22.00 -15.92 31.76
C VAL A 422 23.05 -15.22 30.91
N LEU A 423 22.72 -14.03 30.38
CA LEU A 423 23.64 -13.22 29.56
C LEU A 423 24.91 -12.84 30.34
N SER A 424 24.78 -12.51 31.63
CA SER A 424 25.94 -12.18 32.49
C SER A 424 26.84 -13.39 32.75
N ARG A 425 26.28 -14.58 32.97
CA ARG A 425 27.04 -15.83 33.09
C ARG A 425 27.75 -16.22 31.80
N ALA A 426 27.16 -15.89 30.64
CA ALA A 426 27.80 -16.08 29.35
C ALA A 426 28.96 -15.10 29.09
N GLY A 427 29.21 -14.15 30.00
CA GLY A 427 30.35 -13.22 29.94
C GLY A 427 30.01 -11.84 29.38
N HIS A 428 28.74 -11.57 29.07
CA HIS A 428 28.33 -10.24 28.62
C HIS A 428 28.26 -9.25 29.77
N LYS A 429 28.98 -8.13 29.63
CA LYS A 429 29.00 -7.05 30.63
C LYS A 429 27.81 -6.14 30.43
N LEU A 430 26.72 -6.38 31.15
CA LEU A 430 25.46 -5.67 30.99
C LEU A 430 25.06 -4.96 32.29
N ARG A 431 24.42 -3.80 32.12
CA ARG A 431 23.73 -3.05 33.16
C ARG A 431 22.23 -2.97 32.85
N ARG A 432 21.43 -2.65 33.86
CA ARG A 432 20.01 -2.41 33.66
C ARG A 432 19.83 -1.12 32.88
N ALA A 433 18.91 -1.13 31.88
CA ALA A 433 18.56 0.04 31.12
C ALA A 433 17.77 1.06 31.96
N ASP A 434 17.82 2.31 31.58
CA ASP A 434 16.97 3.37 32.14
C ASP A 434 15.54 3.22 31.60
N LYS A 435 14.55 3.36 32.47
CA LYS A 435 13.13 3.23 32.14
C LYS A 435 12.49 4.48 31.56
N ASN A 436 13.17 5.62 31.62
CA ASN A 436 12.57 6.91 31.23
C ASN A 436 12.41 7.01 29.71
N ARG A 437 11.21 6.62 29.24
CA ARG A 437 10.89 6.59 27.81
C ARG A 437 10.88 7.99 27.21
N ILE A 438 10.25 8.94 27.90
CA ILE A 438 10.13 10.34 27.42
C ILE A 438 11.51 10.97 27.25
N GLN A 439 12.37 10.86 28.27
CA GLN A 439 13.73 11.37 28.19
C GLN A 439 14.54 10.68 27.08
N GLY A 440 14.36 9.36 26.91
CA GLY A 440 15.01 8.62 25.85
C GLY A 440 14.58 9.09 24.46
N LYS A 441 13.28 9.33 24.25
CA LYS A 441 12.76 9.91 23.00
C LYS A 441 13.37 11.29 22.75
N ILE A 442 13.43 12.18 23.75
CA ILE A 442 14.05 13.51 23.64
C ILE A 442 15.52 13.37 23.22
N GLN A 443 16.28 12.45 23.82
CA GLN A 443 17.67 12.21 23.48
C GLN A 443 17.86 11.72 22.04
N ILE A 444 16.93 10.96 21.49
CA ILE A 444 16.94 10.56 20.08
C ILE A 444 16.69 11.77 19.19
N HIS A 445 15.66 12.58 19.48
CA HIS A 445 15.40 13.83 18.76
C HIS A 445 16.63 14.74 18.70
N GLU A 446 17.29 14.95 19.84
CA GLU A 446 18.50 15.80 19.89
C GLU A 446 19.65 15.26 19.04
N ARG A 447 19.76 13.93 18.89
CA ARG A 447 20.81 13.31 18.07
C ARG A 447 20.48 13.29 16.57
N LEU A 448 19.19 13.33 16.22
CA LEU A 448 18.74 13.42 14.82
C LEU A 448 18.86 14.84 14.27
N LYS A 449 18.85 15.88 15.09
CA LYS A 449 19.00 17.26 14.63
C LYS A 449 20.29 17.49 13.87
N ILE A 450 20.19 18.17 12.75
CA ILE A 450 21.36 18.60 11.97
C ILE A 450 22.07 19.72 12.74
N THR A 451 23.34 19.53 12.99
CA THR A 451 24.18 20.52 13.68
C THR A 451 24.63 21.64 12.72
N ASP A 452 25.20 22.72 13.25
CA ASP A 452 25.79 23.82 12.47
C ASP A 452 26.89 23.33 11.51
N LYS A 453 27.43 22.13 11.73
CA LYS A 453 28.41 21.48 10.85
C LYS A 453 27.76 20.74 9.67
N GLY A 454 26.43 20.81 9.51
CA GLY A 454 25.71 20.23 8.41
C GLY A 454 25.47 18.70 8.50
N ARG A 455 25.73 18.05 9.66
CA ARG A 455 25.48 16.62 9.86
C ARG A 455 24.83 16.34 11.21
N PRO A 456 24.04 15.24 11.33
CA PRO A 456 23.39 14.86 12.58
C PRO A 456 24.41 14.27 13.58
N LYS A 457 24.02 14.21 14.85
CA LYS A 457 24.79 13.56 15.92
C LYS A 457 24.49 12.06 16.05
N MET A 458 23.66 11.52 15.20
CA MET A 458 23.45 10.09 15.05
C MET A 458 23.35 9.73 13.56
N GLN A 459 24.09 8.71 13.16
CA GLN A 459 24.01 8.11 11.85
C GLN A 459 23.83 6.60 11.98
N ILE A 460 23.13 6.00 11.04
CA ILE A 460 22.77 4.58 11.05
C ILE A 460 23.31 3.94 9.78
N PHE A 461 24.02 2.83 9.90
CA PHE A 461 24.42 2.06 8.72
C PHE A 461 23.21 1.49 8.02
N LYS A 462 23.17 1.56 6.70
CA LYS A 462 22.11 0.97 5.85
C LYS A 462 21.93 -0.53 6.07
N SER A 463 22.91 -1.20 6.71
CA SER A 463 22.84 -2.59 7.17
C SER A 463 21.97 -2.80 8.41
N CYS A 464 21.34 -1.76 8.96
CA CYS A 464 20.41 -1.82 10.10
C CYS A 464 18.96 -1.52 9.65
N PRO A 465 18.36 -2.36 8.78
CA PRO A 465 17.06 -2.04 8.15
C PRO A 465 15.88 -2.03 9.13
N ASN A 466 15.93 -2.82 10.22
CA ASN A 466 14.83 -2.87 11.18
C ASN A 466 14.79 -1.60 12.04
N LEU A 467 15.93 -1.12 12.51
CA LEU A 467 16.01 0.13 13.24
C LEU A 467 15.60 1.32 12.36
N ILE A 468 16.10 1.38 11.12
CA ILE A 468 15.74 2.43 10.17
C ILE A 468 14.23 2.45 9.97
N ARG A 469 13.62 1.31 9.74
CA ARG A 469 12.18 1.15 9.58
C ARG A 469 11.40 1.67 10.79
N GLU A 470 11.80 1.26 12.01
CA GLU A 470 11.09 1.65 13.23
C GLU A 470 11.22 3.16 13.49
N ILE A 471 12.39 3.75 13.35
CA ILE A 471 12.57 5.20 13.51
C ILE A 471 11.73 6.00 12.50
N GLN A 472 11.62 5.51 11.26
CA GLN A 472 10.82 6.16 10.23
C GLN A 472 9.30 6.09 10.49
N SER A 473 8.84 5.00 11.10
CA SER A 473 7.41 4.68 11.10
C SER A 473 6.75 4.64 12.47
N ILE A 474 7.52 4.63 13.58
CA ILE A 474 6.96 4.53 14.92
C ILE A 474 6.05 5.74 15.23
N PRO A 475 4.74 5.51 15.53
CA PRO A 475 3.82 6.59 15.77
C PRO A 475 3.93 7.13 17.20
N LEU A 476 3.44 8.34 17.40
CA LEU A 476 3.20 8.91 18.73
C LEU A 476 2.07 8.15 19.43
N ASP A 477 2.16 7.98 20.75
CA ASP A 477 1.04 7.44 21.54
C ASP A 477 -0.15 8.41 21.48
N PRO A 478 -1.32 7.97 21.00
CA PRO A 478 -2.51 8.84 20.88
C PRO A 478 -2.97 9.46 22.21
N ASN A 479 -2.67 8.78 23.35
CA ASN A 479 -3.07 9.23 24.68
C ASN A 479 -1.95 10.01 25.40
N LYS A 480 -0.69 9.82 24.98
CA LYS A 480 0.50 10.46 25.55
C LYS A 480 1.45 10.87 24.42
N PRO A 481 1.20 11.98 23.74
CA PRO A 481 2.00 12.40 22.58
C PRO A 481 3.49 12.65 22.90
N GLU A 482 3.85 12.74 24.18
CA GLU A 482 5.25 12.83 24.60
C GLU A 482 6.00 11.50 24.43
N ASP A 483 5.31 10.35 24.34
CA ASP A 483 5.88 9.02 24.14
C ASP A 483 5.54 8.47 22.75
N VAL A 484 6.09 7.32 22.39
CA VAL A 484 5.74 6.56 21.19
C VAL A 484 4.69 5.51 21.53
N ASP A 485 3.90 5.08 20.54
CA ASP A 485 2.90 4.03 20.73
C ASP A 485 3.56 2.66 20.95
N THR A 486 3.43 2.13 22.17
CA THR A 486 3.98 0.82 22.57
C THR A 486 3.25 -0.38 21.95
N LYS A 487 2.16 -0.16 21.20
CA LYS A 487 1.48 -1.21 20.43
C LYS A 487 2.09 -1.40 19.05
N ALA A 488 2.89 -0.45 18.60
CA ALA A 488 3.66 -0.57 17.36
C ALA A 488 4.88 -1.47 17.56
N SER A 489 5.53 -1.87 16.47
CA SER A 489 6.83 -2.55 16.55
C SER A 489 7.87 -1.54 16.99
N ASP A 490 8.33 -1.65 18.24
CA ASP A 490 9.24 -0.69 18.90
C ASP A 490 10.52 -1.34 19.47
N HIS A 491 10.81 -2.58 19.10
CA HIS A 491 11.90 -3.36 19.71
C HIS A 491 13.30 -2.82 19.38
N ALA A 492 13.58 -2.48 18.12
CA ALA A 492 14.86 -1.88 17.74
C ALA A 492 14.96 -0.44 18.26
N TYR A 493 13.85 0.30 18.26
CA TYR A 493 13.76 1.63 18.88
C TYR A 493 14.04 1.57 20.38
N ASP A 494 13.45 0.63 21.13
CA ASP A 494 13.67 0.51 22.56
C ASP A 494 15.13 0.08 22.86
N ALA A 495 15.70 -0.82 22.09
CA ALA A 495 17.13 -1.16 22.21
C ALA A 495 18.03 0.06 21.95
N LEU A 496 17.74 0.87 20.93
CA LEU A 496 18.43 2.15 20.66
C LEU A 496 18.25 3.13 21.83
N ARG A 497 17.04 3.28 22.32
CA ARG A 497 16.72 4.17 23.45
C ARG A 497 17.52 3.78 24.69
N TYR A 498 17.60 2.50 25.03
CA TYR A 498 18.42 2.00 26.14
C TYR A 498 19.90 2.32 25.93
N LEU A 499 20.42 2.10 24.73
CA LEU A 499 21.79 2.45 24.36
C LEU A 499 22.06 3.93 24.58
N ILE A 500 21.21 4.81 24.04
CA ILE A 500 21.39 6.27 24.13
C ILE A 500 21.28 6.75 25.57
N MET A 501 20.35 6.24 26.37
CA MET A 501 20.21 6.59 27.77
C MET A 501 21.38 6.12 28.62
N SER A 502 22.16 5.14 28.19
CA SER A 502 23.39 4.74 28.85
C SER A 502 24.56 5.72 28.59
N ARG A 503 24.41 6.58 27.61
CA ARG A 503 25.35 7.63 27.18
C ARG A 503 24.58 8.91 26.83
N PRO A 504 23.87 9.52 27.80
CA PRO A 504 23.16 10.75 27.54
C PRO A 504 24.13 11.83 27.08
N LYS A 505 23.70 12.65 26.12
CA LYS A 505 24.44 13.82 25.69
C LYS A 505 24.65 14.71 26.90
N ALA A 506 25.86 15.23 27.08
CA ALA A 506 26.12 16.17 28.16
C ALA A 506 25.10 17.32 28.11
N ARG A 507 24.59 17.73 29.26
CA ARG A 507 23.71 18.88 29.39
C ARG A 507 24.37 20.09 28.74
N THR A 508 23.59 20.87 28.02
CA THR A 508 24.10 22.13 27.47
C THR A 508 24.49 23.06 28.61
N ALA A 509 25.48 23.90 28.40
CA ALA A 509 25.95 24.88 29.39
C ALA A 509 24.83 25.74 30.02
N TRP A 510 23.65 25.78 29.38
CA TRP A 510 22.45 26.47 29.87
C TRP A 510 21.74 25.71 31.01
N GLU A 511 21.80 24.40 31.01
CA GLU A 511 21.23 23.54 32.07
C GLU A 511 22.16 23.52 33.29
N ASP A 512 23.47 23.54 33.06
CA ASP A 512 24.45 23.68 34.14
C ASP A 512 24.36 25.05 34.84
N MET A 513 24.02 26.15 34.13
CA MET A 513 23.78 27.45 34.75
C MET A 513 22.51 27.51 35.59
N ARG A 514 21.50 26.66 35.35
CA ARG A 514 20.30 26.56 36.21
C ARG A 514 20.55 25.77 37.49
N GLU A 515 21.39 24.73 37.44
CA GLU A 515 21.73 23.94 38.63
C GLU A 515 22.80 24.62 39.52
N THR A 516 23.68 25.44 38.97
CA THR A 516 24.68 26.18 39.74
C THR A 516 24.12 27.38 40.49
N LYS A 517 22.89 27.80 40.22
CA LYS A 517 22.15 28.71 41.10
C LYS A 517 21.43 27.91 42.22
N ARG A 518 22.12 27.01 42.89
CA ARG A 518 21.76 26.69 44.28
C ARG A 518 22.03 27.93 45.09
N PHE A 519 20.98 28.51 45.63
CA PHE A 519 20.98 29.57 46.59
C PHE A 519 21.92 29.18 47.73
N THR A 520 23.10 29.76 47.76
CA THR A 520 23.93 29.75 48.97
C THR A 520 23.43 30.92 49.79
N PRO A 521 22.88 30.65 51.00
CA PRO A 521 22.47 31.73 51.88
C PRO A 521 23.66 32.68 52.08
N SER A 522 23.43 33.93 51.90
CA SER A 522 24.44 34.97 52.15
C SER A 522 24.87 35.04 53.64
N ASP A 523 24.06 34.44 54.51
CA ASP A 523 24.38 34.28 55.94
C ASP A 523 24.15 32.80 56.34
N PRO A 524 25.25 32.07 56.66
CA PRO A 524 25.16 30.66 57.09
C PRO A 524 24.46 30.43 58.45
N ILE A 525 24.24 31.51 59.22
CA ILE A 525 23.67 31.42 60.59
C ILE A 525 22.15 31.70 60.57
N PHE A 526 21.69 32.59 59.71
CA PHE A 526 20.29 33.04 59.66
C PHE A 526 19.50 32.60 58.45
N GLY A 527 20.10 31.95 57.46
CA GLY A 527 19.36 31.29 56.36
C GLY A 527 18.70 32.24 55.34
N TYR A 528 19.08 33.53 55.26
CA TYR A 528 18.58 34.51 54.32
C TYR A 528 19.56 34.85 53.20
#